data_ad82f1bc2207b051781684477772db04
#
_entry.id   ad82f1bc2207b051781684477772db04
#
_cell.length_a   1.000
_cell.length_b   1.000
_cell.length_c   1.000
_cell.angle_alpha   90.00
_cell.angle_beta   90.00
_cell.angle_gamma   90.00
#
_symmetry.space_group_name_H-M   'P 1'
#
loop_
_entity.id
_entity.type
_entity.pdbx_description
1 polymer ?
#
loop_
_entity_poly.entity_id
_entity_poly.type
_entity_poly.pdbx_seq_one_letter_code
_entity_poly.pdbx_strand_id
1 'polypeptide(L)'
;MNSLELYERRTYEVSVGQMPKVLELYSSQGWPALEAGGHSSFLVGYFVSDTGPLHQLIHIWRFTSDAERRDFWSNLFEDSAFMTFAAQLRPLLQRQEIQLMRSAPWGPRP
;
A
#
# COMPACT_ATOMS: atom_id res chain seq x y z
N MET A 1 20.24 11.82 -15.11
CA MET A 1 19.86 11.35 -14.79
C MET A 1 19.11 10.67 -14.39
N ASN A 2 18.88 10.41 -14.36
CA ASN A 2 17.97 9.81 -14.09
C ASN A 2 17.69 9.40 -12.85
N SER A 3 16.75 9.76 -12.31
CA SER A 3 16.39 9.38 -11.01
C SER A 3 16.06 7.91 -10.97
N LEU A 4 16.55 7.26 -10.00
CA LEU A 4 16.27 5.87 -9.77
C LEU A 4 15.00 5.78 -8.94
N GLU A 5 13.86 5.95 -9.60
CA GLU A 5 12.60 5.79 -8.91
C GLU A 5 12.44 4.36 -8.44
N LEU A 6 12.00 4.23 -7.21
CA LEU A 6 11.79 2.95 -6.56
C LEU A 6 10.29 2.77 -6.32
N TYR A 7 9.77 1.65 -6.78
CA TYR A 7 8.37 1.30 -6.56
C TYR A 7 8.31 0.16 -5.55
N GLU A 8 7.36 0.26 -4.64
CA GLU A 8 7.09 -0.81 -3.71
C GLU A 8 5.69 -1.35 -3.97
N ARG A 9 5.61 -2.62 -4.35
CA ARG A 9 4.34 -3.31 -4.50
C ARG A 9 4.09 -4.14 -3.24
N ARG A 10 2.97 -3.90 -2.60
CA ARG A 10 2.51 -4.71 -1.47
C ARG A 10 1.30 -5.51 -1.89
N THR A 11 1.34 -6.80 -1.62
CA THR A 11 0.23 -7.71 -1.89
C THR A 11 -0.24 -8.28 -0.57
N TYR A 12 -1.49 -8.00 -0.21
CA TYR A 12 -2.12 -8.54 0.97
C TYR A 12 -3.08 -9.65 0.55
N GLU A 13 -2.89 -10.85 1.12
CA GLU A 13 -3.87 -11.91 1.00
C GLU A 13 -4.88 -11.78 2.12
N VAL A 14 -6.12 -11.52 1.74
CA VAL A 14 -7.23 -11.33 2.67
C VAL A 14 -7.88 -12.68 2.93
N SER A 15 -8.27 -12.94 4.18
CA SER A 15 -9.00 -14.15 4.54
C SER A 15 -10.28 -14.28 3.74
N VAL A 16 -10.63 -15.51 3.34
CA VAL A 16 -11.80 -15.77 2.51
C VAL A 16 -13.05 -15.17 3.18
N GLY A 17 -13.81 -14.42 2.40
CA GLY A 17 -15.04 -13.77 2.87
C GLY A 17 -14.85 -12.43 3.57
N GLN A 18 -13.60 -11.98 3.79
CA GLN A 18 -13.33 -10.76 4.54
C GLN A 18 -13.04 -9.53 3.66
N MET A 19 -12.99 -9.68 2.35
CA MET A 19 -12.70 -8.55 1.48
C MET A 19 -13.70 -7.39 1.64
N PRO A 20 -15.02 -7.64 1.75
CA PRO A 20 -15.96 -6.53 1.98
C PRO A 20 -15.62 -5.73 3.24
N LYS A 21 -15.21 -6.40 4.31
CA LYS A 21 -14.83 -5.72 5.54
C LYS A 21 -13.53 -4.95 5.37
N VAL A 22 -12.56 -5.51 4.66
CA VAL A 22 -11.30 -4.83 4.36
C VAL A 22 -11.55 -3.54 3.58
N LEU A 23 -12.39 -3.61 2.54
CA LEU A 23 -12.72 -2.44 1.74
C LEU A 23 -13.46 -1.39 2.56
N GLU A 24 -14.36 -1.81 3.45
CA GLU A 24 -15.07 -0.90 4.34
C GLU A 24 -14.10 -0.19 5.31
N LEU A 25 -13.17 -0.92 5.90
CA LEU A 25 -12.17 -0.35 6.80
C LEU A 25 -11.29 0.67 6.08
N TYR A 26 -10.86 0.37 4.86
CA TYR A 26 -10.07 1.32 4.07
C TYR A 26 -10.89 2.56 3.73
N SER A 27 -12.13 2.38 3.30
CA SER A 27 -12.98 3.50 2.90
C SER A 27 -13.28 4.45 4.06
N SER A 28 -13.54 3.88 5.24
CA SER A 28 -13.96 4.68 6.40
C SER A 28 -12.81 5.16 7.27
N GLN A 29 -11.68 4.48 7.28
CA GLN A 29 -10.57 4.80 8.20
C GLN A 29 -9.21 4.88 7.52
N GLY A 30 -8.83 3.85 6.74
CA GLY A 30 -7.49 3.76 6.19
C GLY A 30 -7.18 4.84 5.18
N TRP A 31 -8.03 5.00 4.20
CA TRP A 31 -7.84 6.03 3.18
C TRP A 31 -7.91 7.44 3.77
N PRO A 32 -8.90 7.79 4.60
CA PRO A 32 -8.90 9.10 5.25
C PRO A 32 -7.64 9.38 6.06
N ALA A 33 -7.10 8.38 6.77
CA ALA A 33 -5.86 8.56 7.52
C ALA A 33 -4.66 8.81 6.60
N LEU A 34 -4.58 8.08 5.48
CA LEU A 34 -3.51 8.27 4.50
C LEU A 34 -3.55 9.66 3.88
N GLU A 35 -4.74 10.17 3.57
CA GLU A 35 -4.89 11.50 3.01
C GLU A 35 -4.58 12.59 4.03
N ALA A 36 -5.14 12.49 5.23
CA ALA A 36 -4.97 13.49 6.27
C ALA A 36 -3.51 13.63 6.71
N GLY A 37 -2.78 12.53 6.73
CA GLY A 37 -1.36 12.54 7.11
C GLY A 37 -0.42 12.90 5.97
N GLY A 38 -0.93 13.17 4.77
CA GLY A 38 -0.10 13.46 3.61
C GLY A 38 0.60 12.24 3.00
N HIS A 39 0.29 11.05 3.49
CA HIS A 39 0.95 9.82 3.04
C HIS A 39 0.53 9.41 1.63
N SER A 40 -0.67 9.80 1.20
CA SER A 40 -1.21 9.43 -0.10
C SER A 40 -0.43 10.01 -1.27
N SER A 41 0.41 11.02 -1.04
CA SER A 41 1.21 11.62 -2.11
C SER A 41 2.23 10.64 -2.71
N PHE A 42 2.57 9.58 -2.00
CA PHE A 42 3.49 8.53 -2.48
C PHE A 42 2.77 7.38 -3.17
N LEU A 43 1.45 7.40 -3.18
CA LEU A 43 0.66 6.28 -3.69
C LEU A 43 0.51 6.34 -5.20
N VAL A 44 0.78 5.21 -5.87
CA VAL A 44 0.44 5.02 -7.28
C VAL A 44 -1.00 4.54 -7.41
N GLY A 45 -1.40 3.55 -6.63
CA GLY A 45 -2.78 3.07 -6.64
C GLY A 45 -3.02 1.86 -5.76
N TYR A 46 -4.31 1.59 -5.51
CA TYR A 46 -4.80 0.40 -4.84
C TYR A 46 -5.62 -0.41 -5.82
N PHE A 47 -5.47 -1.72 -5.77
CA PHE A 47 -6.14 -2.64 -6.68
C PHE A 47 -6.70 -3.83 -5.93
N VAL A 48 -7.88 -4.29 -6.33
CA VAL A 48 -8.51 -5.50 -5.79
C VAL A 48 -8.49 -6.56 -6.87
N SER A 49 -8.09 -7.79 -6.54
CA SER A 49 -8.05 -8.86 -7.52
C SER A 49 -9.44 -9.15 -8.08
N ASP A 50 -9.50 -9.37 -9.40
CA ASP A 50 -10.73 -9.74 -10.10
C ASP A 50 -10.63 -11.20 -10.56
N THR A 51 -9.56 -11.53 -11.25
CA THR A 51 -9.28 -12.90 -11.72
C THR A 51 -7.86 -13.29 -11.29
N GLY A 52 -7.47 -14.54 -11.57
CA GLY A 52 -6.20 -15.07 -11.11
C GLY A 52 -6.24 -15.36 -9.62
N PRO A 53 -5.15 -15.11 -8.88
CA PRO A 53 -5.19 -15.27 -7.43
C PRO A 53 -6.26 -14.40 -6.82
N LEU A 54 -7.18 -15.01 -6.07
CA LEU A 54 -8.30 -14.31 -5.47
C LEU A 54 -7.94 -13.73 -4.10
N HIS A 55 -8.81 -12.86 -3.59
CA HIS A 55 -8.72 -12.30 -2.24
C HIS A 55 -7.45 -11.49 -2.01
N GLN A 56 -6.95 -10.80 -3.05
CA GLN A 56 -5.78 -9.96 -2.92
C GLN A 56 -6.13 -8.48 -2.98
N LEU A 57 -5.53 -7.72 -2.09
CA LEU A 57 -5.48 -6.26 -2.16
C LEU A 57 -4.04 -5.89 -2.47
N ILE A 58 -3.84 -5.16 -3.56
CA ILE A 58 -2.50 -4.81 -4.03
C ILE A 58 -2.39 -3.30 -4.03
N HIS A 59 -1.30 -2.78 -3.47
CA HIS A 59 -1.02 -1.35 -3.57
C HIS A 59 0.42 -1.11 -3.97
N ILE A 60 0.61 -0.03 -4.71
CA ILE A 60 1.90 0.34 -5.26
C ILE A 60 2.23 1.75 -4.82
N TRP A 61 3.44 1.92 -4.29
CA TRP A 61 3.96 3.19 -3.80
C TRP A 61 5.19 3.56 -4.62
N ARG A 62 5.44 4.85 -4.75
CA ARG A 62 6.58 5.35 -5.51
C ARG A 62 7.43 6.27 -4.65
N PHE A 63 8.74 6.03 -4.67
CA PHE A 63 9.72 6.80 -3.92
C PHE A 63 10.90 7.18 -4.82
N THR A 64 11.60 8.25 -4.47
CA THR A 64 12.80 8.65 -5.21
C THR A 64 14.01 7.85 -4.78
N SER A 65 14.00 7.26 -3.58
CA SER A 65 15.13 6.51 -3.03
C SER A 65 14.65 5.54 -1.97
N ASP A 66 15.52 4.60 -1.60
CA ASP A 66 15.23 3.69 -0.49
C ASP A 66 15.19 4.44 0.85
N ALA A 67 16.00 5.49 1.00
CA ALA A 67 15.96 6.31 2.20
C ALA A 67 14.59 6.97 2.37
N GLU A 68 14.03 7.52 1.30
CA GLU A 68 12.70 8.12 1.32
C GLU A 68 11.64 7.06 1.66
N ARG A 69 11.77 5.86 1.11
CA ARG A 69 10.85 4.76 1.38
C ARG A 69 10.85 4.39 2.87
N ARG A 70 12.03 4.29 3.46
CA ARG A 70 12.16 3.94 4.89
C ARG A 70 11.58 5.03 5.78
N ASP A 71 11.82 6.28 5.44
CA ASP A 71 11.25 7.41 6.17
C ASP A 71 9.73 7.42 6.08
N PHE A 72 9.20 7.13 4.90
CA PHE A 72 7.75 7.04 4.69
C PHE A 72 7.11 6.02 5.64
N TRP A 73 7.63 4.80 5.66
CA TRP A 73 7.05 3.74 6.50
C TRP A 73 7.23 4.04 7.98
N SER A 74 8.38 4.62 8.36
CA SER A 74 8.61 5.04 9.74
C SER A 74 7.59 6.08 10.18
N ASN A 75 7.36 7.10 9.36
CA ASN A 75 6.38 8.14 9.64
C ASN A 75 4.96 7.59 9.69
N LEU A 76 4.63 6.68 8.78
CA LEU A 76 3.29 6.08 8.75
C LEU A 76 3.02 5.28 10.02
N PHE A 77 4.00 4.52 10.50
CA PHE A 77 3.85 3.73 11.71
C PHE A 77 3.82 4.57 12.99
N GLU A 78 4.15 5.85 12.91
CA GLU A 78 4.00 6.81 14.02
C GLU A 78 2.67 7.55 13.95
N ASP A 79 1.93 7.41 12.86
CA ASP A 79 0.63 8.06 12.69
C ASP A 79 -0.43 7.25 13.45
N SER A 80 -0.96 7.83 14.53
CA SER A 80 -1.90 7.13 15.40
C SER A 80 -3.21 6.77 14.71
N ALA A 81 -3.71 7.63 13.83
CA ALA A 81 -4.93 7.36 13.09
C ALA A 81 -4.75 6.17 12.16
N PHE A 82 -3.61 6.12 11.45
CA PHE A 82 -3.31 4.99 10.60
C PHE A 82 -3.12 3.71 11.41
N MET A 83 -2.43 3.78 12.54
CA MET A 83 -2.17 2.59 13.36
C MET A 83 -3.44 2.05 14.02
N THR A 84 -4.40 2.91 14.33
CA THR A 84 -5.71 2.46 14.80
C THR A 84 -6.43 1.66 13.73
N PHE A 85 -6.38 2.13 12.49
CA PHE A 85 -6.90 1.40 11.34
C PHE A 85 -6.15 0.07 11.13
N ALA A 86 -4.82 0.12 11.13
CA ALA A 86 -3.99 -1.06 10.88
C ALA A 86 -4.25 -2.19 11.88
N ALA A 87 -4.52 -1.85 13.15
CA ALA A 87 -4.83 -2.83 14.17
C ALA A 87 -6.10 -3.62 13.86
N GLN A 88 -7.05 -2.99 13.17
CA GLN A 88 -8.29 -3.65 12.76
C GLN A 88 -8.13 -4.43 11.46
N LEU A 89 -7.24 -3.96 10.58
CA LEU A 89 -6.98 -4.62 9.29
C LEU A 89 -6.20 -5.93 9.45
N ARG A 90 -5.13 -5.90 10.24
CA ARG A 90 -4.17 -7.01 10.32
C ARG A 90 -4.80 -8.37 10.60
N PRO A 91 -5.77 -8.51 11.51
CA PRO A 91 -6.40 -9.81 11.74
C PRO A 91 -7.15 -10.39 10.54
N LEU A 92 -7.46 -9.56 9.55
CA LEU A 92 -8.18 -9.99 8.34
C LEU A 92 -7.25 -10.45 7.22
N LEU A 93 -5.94 -10.32 7.41
CA LEU A 93 -4.93 -10.70 6.43
C LEU A 93 -4.30 -12.02 6.80
N GLN A 94 -4.14 -12.90 5.80
CA GLN A 94 -3.44 -14.18 5.98
C GLN A 94 -1.95 -14.04 5.68
N ARG A 95 -1.61 -13.14 4.75
CA ARG A 95 -0.24 -13.04 4.24
C ARG A 95 0.00 -11.66 3.67
N GLN A 96 1.25 -11.21 3.78
CA GLN A 96 1.70 -9.96 3.19
C GLN A 96 3.00 -10.22 2.42
N GLU A 97 3.09 -9.64 1.23
CA GLU A 97 4.31 -9.69 0.42
C GLU A 97 4.72 -8.29 0.02
N ILE A 98 6.02 -8.08 -0.07
CA ILE A 98 6.60 -6.82 -0.53
C ILE A 98 7.54 -7.14 -1.68
N GLN A 99 7.39 -6.39 -2.77
CA GLN A 99 8.31 -6.47 -3.90
C GLN A 99 8.79 -5.06 -4.24
N LEU A 100 10.11 -4.89 -4.30
CA LEU A 100 10.69 -3.64 -4.77
C LEU A 100 10.97 -3.75 -6.26
N MET A 101 10.63 -2.70 -7.00
CA MET A 101 10.74 -2.68 -8.45
C MET A 101 11.35 -1.37 -8.90
N ARG A 102 11.96 -1.38 -10.06
CA ARG A 102 12.41 -0.16 -10.74
C ARG A 102 11.73 -0.07 -12.09
N SER A 103 11.47 1.14 -12.55
CA SER A 103 10.93 1.34 -13.89
C SER A 103 11.86 0.73 -14.93
N ALA A 104 11.28 0.14 -15.97
CA ALA A 104 12.03 -0.23 -17.14
C ALA A 104 12.63 1.04 -17.77
N PRO A 105 13.74 0.94 -18.51
CA PRO A 105 14.35 2.12 -19.14
C PRO A 105 13.51 2.72 -20.26
N TRP A 106 12.37 2.13 -20.57
CA TRP A 106 11.41 2.62 -21.55
C TRP A 106 10.01 2.60 -20.97
N GLY A 107 9.10 3.34 -21.60
CA GLY A 107 7.69 3.33 -21.25
C GLY A 107 7.33 4.31 -20.13
N PRO A 108 6.07 4.27 -19.71
CA PRO A 108 5.57 5.18 -18.68
C PRO A 108 6.19 4.91 -17.31
N ARG A 109 6.22 5.97 -16.51
CA ARG A 109 6.64 5.91 -15.11
C ARG A 109 5.47 6.39 -14.26
N PRO A 110 4.57 5.47 -13.92
CA PRO A 110 3.36 5.83 -13.17
C PRO A 110 3.66 6.41 -11.79
#